data_4d5fd039396ea72904e68ea80a23c441
#
_entry.id   4d5fd039396ea72904e68ea80a23c441
#
_cell.length_a   1.000
_cell.length_b   1.000
_cell.length_c   1.000
_cell.angle_alpha   90.00
_cell.angle_beta   90.00
_cell.angle_gamma   90.00
#
_symmetry.space_group_name_H-M   'P 1'
#
loop_
_entity.id
_entity.type
_entity.pdbx_description
1 polymer ?
#
loop_
_entity_poly.entity_id
_entity_poly.type
_entity_poly.pdbx_seq_one_letter_code
_entity_poly.pdbx_strand_id
1 'polypeptide(L)'
;NGCFDLFHYGHLIHLQAAKKMGDILWVSVTDDAHVLKGAGRPVYPQEHRLALIKGLRCVDKAFCCSGLIEAIDFVKPDILVKGIDYREGLHDVHTQYCKKRRIEIRFTTTEKLSATDFINESRRRI
;
A
#
# COMPACT_ATOMS: atom_id res chain seq x y z
N ASN A 1 0.10 0.05 -4.06
CA ASN A 1 1.03 1.18 -3.91
C ASN A 1 0.98 1.74 -2.50
N GLY A 2 2.10 2.06 -1.93
CA GLY A 2 2.16 2.68 -0.63
C GLY A 2 3.56 3.13 -0.23
N CYS A 3 3.64 3.93 0.83
CA CYS A 3 4.89 4.36 1.42
C CYS A 3 5.53 3.23 2.23
N PHE A 4 4.73 2.53 3.03
CA PHE A 4 5.16 1.44 3.92
C PHE A 4 6.30 1.83 4.86
N ASP A 5 6.29 3.08 5.31
CA ASP A 5 7.17 3.52 6.36
C ASP A 5 6.59 3.04 7.70
N LEU A 6 7.40 2.58 8.62
CA LEU A 6 6.94 2.01 9.88
C LEU A 6 5.88 0.91 9.65
N PHE A 7 6.27 -0.11 8.90
CA PHE A 7 5.39 -1.22 8.54
C PHE A 7 4.81 -1.89 9.80
N HIS A 8 3.50 -2.15 9.80
CA HIS A 8 2.82 -2.74 10.94
C HIS A 8 1.80 -3.81 10.50
N TYR A 9 1.14 -4.43 11.48
CA TYR A 9 0.19 -5.53 11.25
C TYR A 9 -0.93 -5.18 10.28
N GLY A 10 -1.45 -3.95 10.35
CA GLY A 10 -2.50 -3.50 9.42
C GLY A 10 -2.06 -3.53 7.96
N HIS A 11 -0.79 -3.17 7.69
CA HIS A 11 -0.23 -3.28 6.34
C HIS A 11 -0.17 -4.75 5.89
N LEU A 12 0.24 -5.64 6.78
CA LEU A 12 0.33 -7.08 6.46
C LEU A 12 -1.04 -7.65 6.10
N ILE A 13 -2.06 -7.38 6.92
CA ILE A 13 -3.42 -7.86 6.68
C ILE A 13 -3.94 -7.35 5.33
N HIS A 14 -3.70 -6.07 5.03
CA HIS A 14 -4.09 -5.48 3.76
C HIS A 14 -3.45 -6.21 2.57
N LEU A 15 -2.14 -6.45 2.64
CA LEU A 15 -1.43 -7.13 1.56
C LEU A 15 -1.86 -8.60 1.43
N GLN A 16 -2.12 -9.28 2.52
CA GLN A 16 -2.63 -10.65 2.50
C GLN A 16 -4.02 -10.71 1.86
N ALA A 17 -4.89 -9.74 2.18
CA ALA A 17 -6.21 -9.65 1.56
C ALA A 17 -6.10 -9.35 0.05
N ALA A 18 -5.19 -8.45 -0.34
CA ALA A 18 -4.93 -8.15 -1.74
C ALA A 18 -4.45 -9.38 -2.52
N LYS A 19 -3.57 -10.18 -1.93
CA LYS A 19 -3.08 -11.41 -2.57
C LYS A 19 -4.21 -12.38 -2.92
N LYS A 20 -5.25 -12.44 -2.10
CA LYS A 20 -6.40 -13.31 -2.33
C LYS A 20 -7.28 -12.87 -3.50
N MET A 21 -7.10 -11.65 -3.99
CA MET A 21 -7.91 -11.09 -5.06
C MET A 21 -7.37 -11.40 -6.46
N GLY A 22 -6.17 -11.98 -6.55
CA GLY A 22 -5.54 -12.30 -7.82
C GLY A 22 -4.49 -13.39 -7.68
N ASP A 23 -3.85 -13.72 -8.79
CA ASP A 23 -2.84 -14.78 -8.83
C ASP A 23 -1.45 -14.26 -8.44
N ILE A 24 -1.13 -13.05 -8.86
CA ILE A 24 0.18 -12.42 -8.62
C ILE A 24 -0.04 -11.07 -7.96
N LEU A 25 0.59 -10.88 -6.80
CA LEU A 25 0.57 -9.61 -6.10
C LEU A 25 1.86 -8.83 -6.40
N TRP A 26 1.69 -7.69 -7.06
CA TRP A 26 2.72 -6.70 -7.24
C TRP A 26 2.52 -5.58 -6.22
N VAL A 27 3.57 -5.16 -5.56
CA VAL A 27 3.52 -4.04 -4.61
C VAL A 27 4.51 -2.97 -5.07
N SER A 28 4.04 -1.74 -5.19
CA SER A 28 4.89 -0.59 -5.46
C SER A 28 5.11 0.22 -4.19
N VAL A 29 6.36 0.60 -3.95
CA VAL A 29 6.78 1.37 -2.78
C VAL A 29 7.17 2.77 -3.26
N THR A 30 6.59 3.79 -2.64
CA THR A 30 6.89 5.18 -2.98
C THR A 30 8.35 5.49 -2.63
N ASP A 31 9.11 6.00 -3.60
CA ASP A 31 10.50 6.35 -3.38
C ASP A 31 10.65 7.54 -2.41
N ASP A 32 11.85 7.73 -1.87
CA ASP A 32 12.11 8.76 -0.85
C ASP A 32 11.75 10.16 -1.33
N ALA A 33 12.02 10.47 -2.59
CA ALA A 33 11.79 11.79 -3.15
C ALA A 33 10.31 12.17 -3.23
N HIS A 34 9.42 11.19 -3.27
CA HIS A 34 7.98 11.40 -3.46
C HIS A 34 7.14 11.09 -2.21
N VAL A 35 7.78 10.82 -1.07
CA VAL A 35 7.06 10.65 0.20
C VAL A 35 6.64 12.01 0.75
N LEU A 36 5.33 12.26 0.83
CA LEU A 36 4.75 13.53 1.24
C LEU A 36 4.16 13.47 2.65
N LYS A 37 4.95 13.04 3.63
CA LYS A 37 4.49 12.87 5.01
C LYS A 37 5.09 13.88 5.99
N GLY A 38 5.76 14.91 5.49
CA GLY A 38 6.35 15.96 6.31
C GLY A 38 7.81 15.74 6.68
N ALA A 39 8.34 16.65 7.49
CA ALA A 39 9.74 16.62 7.91
C ALA A 39 10.07 15.34 8.68
N GLY A 40 11.26 14.80 8.47
CA GLY A 40 11.69 13.57 9.12
C GLY A 40 11.10 12.29 8.52
N ARG A 41 10.35 12.40 7.43
CA ARG A 41 9.75 11.24 6.75
C ARG A 41 10.28 11.12 5.31
N PRO A 42 10.57 9.89 4.80
CA PRO A 42 10.37 8.63 5.53
C PRO A 42 11.41 8.42 6.64
N VAL A 43 11.04 7.64 7.65
CA VAL A 43 11.96 7.24 8.72
C VAL A 43 12.98 6.24 8.16
N TYR A 44 12.52 5.30 7.33
CA TYR A 44 13.38 4.31 6.70
C TYR A 44 13.56 4.62 5.21
N PRO A 45 14.80 4.51 4.69
CA PRO A 45 15.04 4.75 3.26
C PRO A 45 14.32 3.72 2.40
N GLN A 46 14.10 4.07 1.14
CA GLN A 46 13.35 3.22 0.21
C GLN A 46 13.91 1.81 0.07
N GLU A 47 15.22 1.64 0.15
CA GLU A 47 15.86 0.33 0.05
C GLU A 47 15.44 -0.60 1.19
N HIS A 48 15.34 -0.07 2.42
CA HIS A 48 14.89 -0.83 3.58
C HIS A 48 13.41 -1.16 3.49
N ARG A 49 12.60 -0.18 3.09
CA ARG A 49 11.16 -0.37 2.93
C ARG A 49 10.86 -1.41 1.85
N LEU A 50 11.55 -1.34 0.74
CA LEU A 50 11.41 -2.31 -0.35
C LEU A 50 11.84 -3.72 0.08
N ALA A 51 12.97 -3.84 0.77
CA ALA A 51 13.47 -5.13 1.24
C ALA A 51 12.47 -5.82 2.18
N LEU A 52 11.85 -5.04 3.08
CA LEU A 52 10.84 -5.57 3.98
C LEU A 52 9.62 -6.12 3.20
N ILE A 53 9.12 -5.36 2.25
CA ILE A 53 7.99 -5.77 1.42
C ILE A 53 8.33 -7.02 0.60
N LYS A 54 9.50 -7.07 0.00
CA LYS A 54 9.95 -8.25 -0.76
C LYS A 54 10.07 -9.50 0.10
N GLY A 55 10.32 -9.34 1.39
CA GLY A 55 10.44 -10.46 2.34
C GLY A 55 9.11 -11.06 2.77
N LEU A 56 7.98 -10.44 2.44
CA LEU A 56 6.66 -10.94 2.83
C LEU A 56 6.22 -12.07 1.91
N ARG A 57 5.69 -13.14 2.50
CA ARG A 57 5.25 -14.33 1.74
C ARG A 57 4.16 -14.04 0.74
N CYS A 58 3.26 -13.10 1.04
CA CYS A 58 2.13 -12.78 0.17
C CYS A 58 2.53 -11.94 -1.04
N VAL A 59 3.71 -11.35 -1.03
CA VAL A 59 4.18 -10.46 -2.12
C VAL A 59 4.99 -11.27 -3.13
N ASP A 60 4.54 -11.27 -4.37
CA ASP A 60 5.24 -11.95 -5.45
C ASP A 60 6.34 -11.08 -6.05
N LYS A 61 6.05 -9.80 -6.27
CA LYS A 61 7.00 -8.84 -6.83
C LYS A 61 6.82 -7.46 -6.22
N ALA A 62 7.91 -6.73 -6.04
CA ALA A 62 7.88 -5.38 -5.48
C ALA A 62 8.96 -4.51 -6.12
N PHE A 63 8.70 -3.22 -6.20
CA PHE A 63 9.61 -2.23 -6.79
C PHE A 63 9.33 -0.84 -6.22
N CYS A 64 10.31 0.07 -6.35
CA CYS A 64 10.12 1.46 -5.99
C CYS A 64 9.69 2.28 -7.21
N CYS A 65 8.82 3.27 -7.00
CA CYS A 65 8.37 4.18 -8.04
C CYS A 65 7.97 5.53 -7.45
N SER A 66 7.72 6.49 -8.32
CA SER A 66 7.32 7.85 -7.90
C SER A 66 5.88 7.91 -7.37
N GLY A 67 5.02 7.01 -7.81
CA GLY A 67 3.63 7.01 -7.39
C GLY A 67 2.78 6.02 -8.17
N LEU A 68 1.47 6.10 -7.94
CA LEU A 68 0.52 5.12 -8.46
C LEU A 68 0.46 5.06 -9.98
N ILE A 69 0.50 6.21 -10.67
CA ILE A 69 0.41 6.25 -12.14
C ILE A 69 1.59 5.52 -12.77
N GLU A 70 2.81 5.79 -12.30
CA GLU A 70 3.99 5.09 -12.78
C GLU A 70 3.90 3.59 -12.51
N ALA A 71 3.40 3.20 -11.33
CA ALA A 71 3.22 1.80 -10.98
C ALA A 71 2.23 1.10 -11.92
N ILE A 72 1.11 1.74 -12.22
CA ILE A 72 0.10 1.20 -13.14
C ILE A 72 0.69 1.01 -14.55
N ASP A 73 1.43 1.99 -15.02
CA ASP A 73 2.04 1.94 -16.36
C ASP A 73 3.09 0.81 -16.46
N PHE A 74 3.83 0.59 -15.39
CA PHE A 74 4.86 -0.45 -15.35
C PHE A 74 4.26 -1.85 -15.24
N VAL A 75 3.32 -2.05 -14.33
CA VAL A 75 2.73 -3.37 -14.04
C VAL A 75 1.63 -3.74 -15.02
N LYS A 76 0.82 -2.78 -15.44
CA LYS A 76 -0.39 -2.98 -16.25
C LYS A 76 -1.29 -4.03 -15.59
N PRO A 77 -1.74 -3.79 -14.36
CA PRO A 77 -2.49 -4.78 -13.60
C PRO A 77 -3.91 -4.96 -14.13
N ASP A 78 -4.50 -6.10 -13.83
CA ASP A 78 -5.93 -6.33 -14.05
C ASP A 78 -6.77 -5.69 -12.94
N ILE A 79 -6.23 -5.70 -11.72
CA ILE A 79 -6.90 -5.22 -10.51
C ILE A 79 -5.96 -4.29 -9.74
N LEU A 80 -6.47 -3.12 -9.37
CA LEU A 80 -5.81 -2.23 -8.41
C LEU A 80 -6.51 -2.41 -7.07
N VAL A 81 -5.73 -2.71 -6.01
CA VAL A 81 -6.27 -2.89 -4.66
C VAL A 81 -5.86 -1.73 -3.77
N LYS A 82 -6.83 -1.14 -3.10
CA LYS A 82 -6.64 -0.06 -2.12
C LYS A 82 -7.27 -0.42 -0.79
N GLY A 83 -6.80 0.20 0.30
CA GLY A 83 -7.43 0.07 1.59
C GLY A 83 -8.80 0.75 1.62
N ILE A 84 -9.68 0.31 2.50
CA ILE A 84 -11.03 0.89 2.62
C ILE A 84 -10.99 2.39 2.94
N ASP A 85 -9.96 2.85 3.62
CA ASP A 85 -9.78 4.27 3.95
C ASP A 85 -9.66 5.16 2.72
N TYR A 86 -9.24 4.60 1.59
CA TYR A 86 -9.06 5.33 0.34
C TYR A 86 -10.32 5.31 -0.53
N ARG A 87 -11.40 4.67 -0.09
CA ARG A 87 -12.63 4.54 -0.87
C ARG A 87 -13.22 5.90 -1.25
N GLU A 88 -13.23 6.85 -0.30
CA GLU A 88 -13.73 8.21 -0.52
C GLU A 88 -12.61 9.18 -0.92
N GLY A 89 -11.37 8.86 -0.58
CA GLY A 89 -10.20 9.70 -0.85
C GLY A 89 -9.40 9.34 -2.10
N LEU A 90 -9.89 8.38 -2.90
CA LEU A 90 -9.22 8.03 -4.15
C LEU A 90 -9.44 9.18 -5.15
N HIS A 91 -8.34 9.78 -5.62
CA HIS A 91 -8.43 10.90 -6.55
C HIS A 91 -9.14 10.50 -7.84
N ASP A 92 -10.00 11.38 -8.35
CA ASP A 92 -10.70 11.18 -9.62
C ASP A 92 -9.73 10.88 -10.76
N VAL A 93 -8.53 11.48 -10.74
CA VAL A 93 -7.48 11.22 -11.71
C VAL A 93 -7.12 9.73 -11.73
N HIS A 94 -6.92 9.12 -10.56
CA HIS A 94 -6.58 7.70 -10.47
C HIS A 94 -7.73 6.80 -10.93
N THR A 95 -8.95 7.15 -10.53
CA THR A 95 -10.16 6.43 -10.93
C THR A 95 -10.34 6.47 -12.45
N GLN A 96 -10.21 7.65 -13.06
CA GLN A 96 -10.33 7.82 -14.51
C GLN A 96 -9.21 7.09 -15.25
N TYR A 97 -8.01 7.14 -14.69
CA TYR A 97 -6.85 6.46 -15.28
C TYR A 97 -7.07 4.95 -15.36
N CYS A 98 -7.57 4.35 -14.29
CA CYS A 98 -7.90 2.93 -14.25
C CYS A 98 -9.06 2.59 -15.18
N LYS A 99 -10.11 3.41 -15.18
CA LYS A 99 -11.29 3.20 -16.02
C LYS A 99 -10.95 3.16 -17.51
N LYS A 100 -10.12 4.08 -17.97
CA LYS A 100 -9.66 4.13 -19.37
C LYS A 100 -8.87 2.89 -19.78
N ARG A 101 -8.20 2.25 -18.83
CA ARG A 101 -7.36 1.06 -19.06
C ARG A 101 -8.06 -0.24 -18.71
N ARG A 102 -9.34 -0.18 -18.36
CA ARG A 102 -10.15 -1.34 -17.95
C ARG A 102 -9.55 -2.08 -16.77
N ILE A 103 -8.97 -1.32 -15.82
CA ILE A 103 -8.45 -1.84 -14.56
C ILE A 103 -9.55 -1.77 -13.52
N GLU A 104 -9.88 -2.91 -12.90
CA GLU A 104 -10.85 -2.98 -11.82
C GLU A 104 -10.22 -2.45 -10.53
N ILE A 105 -10.94 -1.62 -9.78
CA ILE A 105 -10.50 -1.13 -8.48
C ILE A 105 -11.27 -1.89 -7.40
N ARG A 106 -10.54 -2.52 -6.49
CA ARG A 106 -11.11 -3.21 -5.33
C ARG A 106 -10.54 -2.64 -4.04
N PHE A 107 -11.30 -2.77 -2.97
CA PHE A 107 -10.91 -2.28 -1.65
C PHE A 107 -10.84 -3.44 -0.67
N THR A 108 -9.85 -3.43 0.21
CA THR A 108 -9.81 -4.37 1.33
C THR A 108 -10.75 -3.88 2.41
N THR A 109 -11.38 -4.82 3.12
CA THR A 109 -12.35 -4.51 4.19
C THR A 109 -11.73 -4.63 5.58
N THR A 110 -10.44 -4.89 5.65
CA THR A 110 -9.72 -5.00 6.91
C THR A 110 -9.59 -3.63 7.57
N GLU A 111 -9.78 -3.58 8.89
CA GLU A 111 -9.59 -2.34 9.64
C GLU A 111 -8.12 -1.93 9.59
N LYS A 112 -7.91 -0.62 9.41
CA LYS A 112 -6.57 -0.05 9.49
C LYS A 112 -6.22 0.16 10.96
N LEU A 113 -5.23 -0.59 11.45
CA LEU A 113 -4.71 -0.45 12.80
C LEU A 113 -3.49 0.47 12.78
N SER A 114 -3.48 1.46 13.67
CA SER A 114 -2.34 2.35 13.86
C SER A 114 -1.54 1.95 15.10
N ALA A 115 -0.30 2.39 15.19
CA ALA A 115 0.51 2.19 16.40
C ALA A 115 -0.16 2.80 17.62
N THR A 116 -0.82 3.94 17.45
CA THR A 116 -1.55 4.61 18.53
C THR A 116 -2.70 3.74 19.05
N ASP A 117 -3.44 3.10 18.17
CA ASP A 117 -4.54 2.21 18.54
C ASP A 117 -4.04 1.02 19.34
N PHE A 118 -2.93 0.43 18.95
CA PHE A 118 -2.30 -0.67 19.70
C PHE A 118 -1.85 -0.24 21.08
N ILE A 119 -1.24 0.92 21.21
CA ILE A 119 -0.81 1.46 22.52
C ILE A 119 -2.02 1.68 23.42
N ASN A 120 -3.07 2.29 22.92
CA ASN A 120 -4.28 2.55 23.69
C ASN A 120 -4.97 1.25 24.12
N GLU A 121 -5.05 0.27 23.26
CA GLU A 121 -5.64 -1.03 23.59
C GLU A 121 -4.81 -1.75 24.67
N SER A 122 -3.49 -1.75 24.54
CA SER A 122 -2.60 -2.35 25.54
C SER A 122 -2.78 -1.71 26.91
N ARG A 123 -2.97 -0.40 26.98
CA ARG A 123 -3.24 0.33 28.23
C ARG A 123 -4.57 -0.07 28.86
N ARG A 124 -5.58 -0.41 28.07
CA ARG A 124 -6.88 -0.85 28.57
C ARG A 124 -6.84 -2.23 29.21
N ARG A 125 -5.88 -3.07 28.81
CA ARG A 125 -5.73 -4.43 29.32
C ARG A 125 -4.94 -4.52 30.63
N ILE A 126 -4.33 -3.43 31.02
CA ILE A 126 -3.63 -3.31 32.29
C ILE A 126 -4.59 -2.76 33.34
#